data_36763844617e3effa1c01aae4e613365
#
_entry.id   36763844617e3effa1c01aae4e613365
#
_cell.length_a   1.000
_cell.length_b   1.000
_cell.length_c   1.000
_cell.angle_alpha   90.00
_cell.angle_beta   90.00
_cell.angle_gamma   90.00
#
_symmetry.space_group_name_H-M   'P 1'
#
loop_
_entity.id
_entity.type
_entity.pdbx_description
1 polymer ?
#
loop_
_entity_poly.entity_id
_entity_poly.type
_entity_poly.pdbx_seq_one_letter_code
_entity_poly.pdbx_strand_id
1 'polypeptide(L)'
;MPFNKPTLGVTTDWPQQLGRLIDMAEGPARRNFIRNGDFQIAQRGTSFAGITAAQYTLDGVLFPGSAGTNTISQEAFTVGQTGVPGNPKNYLRVQRTVAAGAANDLVRFPIEFPARLSGKTVTFSFWAKVASGTKALTLDWVFSGVTPGAYPGSHGSITVTTTWTLFSVTATVEAITAVTANAYIAPRIVESTSLGTFDISIADVQLEEGLEATRFERLNFEQQMDWAQRFLPGIASLGTNHPIGSGMNFSTTQSKVIVPFTARARAAVTGIAVSSASHLSVLDSGASAVACSGVVFNRGGTSCGEISTTVASGLTQGYGTNCFFNSASGYIVFTGAEL
;
A
#
# COMPACT_ATOMS: atom_id res chain seq x y z
N MET A 1 43.99 -24.38 2.04
CA MET A 1 43.45 -24.06 0.71
C MET A 1 43.59 -22.56 0.52
N PRO A 2 44.27 -22.08 -0.54
CA PRO A 2 44.41 -20.66 -0.76
C PRO A 2 43.08 -20.11 -1.28
N PHE A 3 42.59 -19.00 -0.65
CA PHE A 3 41.46 -18.25 -1.15
C PHE A 3 41.82 -17.63 -2.51
N ASN A 4 41.13 -18.05 -3.56
CA ASN A 4 41.22 -17.40 -4.86
C ASN A 4 40.64 -15.97 -4.73
N LYS A 5 41.48 -14.95 -4.78
CA LYS A 5 41.03 -13.58 -5.00
C LYS A 5 40.41 -13.50 -6.38
N PRO A 6 39.16 -13.02 -6.51
CA PRO A 6 38.61 -12.76 -7.83
C PRO A 6 39.47 -11.68 -8.50
N THR A 7 39.98 -11.97 -9.67
CA THR A 7 40.65 -11.00 -10.55
C THR A 7 39.60 -10.01 -11.02
N LEU A 8 39.63 -8.78 -10.51
CA LEU A 8 38.84 -7.68 -11.05
C LEU A 8 39.33 -7.41 -12.49
N GLY A 9 38.55 -7.84 -13.48
CA GLY A 9 38.74 -7.40 -14.84
C GLY A 9 38.64 -5.88 -14.90
N VAL A 10 39.64 -5.24 -15.49
CA VAL A 10 39.66 -3.80 -15.74
C VAL A 10 38.59 -3.51 -16.81
N THR A 11 37.36 -3.27 -16.41
CA THR A 11 36.33 -2.69 -17.27
C THR A 11 36.22 -1.21 -16.95
N THR A 12 35.98 -0.38 -17.97
CA THR A 12 35.86 1.09 -17.92
C THR A 12 34.66 1.60 -17.10
N ASP A 13 34.12 0.79 -16.19
CA ASP A 13 32.83 1.01 -15.50
C ASP A 13 33.01 1.27 -13.99
N TRP A 14 34.08 2.00 -13.63
CA TRP A 14 34.38 2.39 -12.26
C TRP A 14 33.25 3.08 -11.50
N PRO A 15 32.42 3.96 -12.12
CA PRO A 15 31.34 4.62 -11.41
C PRO A 15 30.26 3.63 -10.93
N GLN A 16 29.91 2.62 -11.75
CA GLN A 16 28.93 1.60 -11.37
C GLN A 16 29.47 0.63 -10.32
N GLN A 17 30.76 0.26 -10.41
CA GLN A 17 31.39 -0.61 -9.41
C GLN A 17 31.56 0.11 -8.07
N LEU A 18 31.90 1.40 -8.08
CA LEU A 18 31.99 2.21 -6.87
C LEU A 18 30.60 2.41 -6.22
N GLY A 19 29.56 2.65 -7.01
CA GLY A 19 28.18 2.70 -6.54
C GLY A 19 27.76 1.39 -5.83
N ARG A 20 28.05 0.24 -6.44
CA ARG A 20 27.80 -1.08 -5.82
C ARG A 20 28.56 -1.31 -4.52
N LEU A 21 29.81 -0.84 -4.44
CA LEU A 21 30.62 -0.96 -3.22
C LEU A 21 30.11 -0.05 -2.11
N ILE A 22 29.62 1.14 -2.43
CA ILE A 22 28.98 2.06 -1.48
C ILE A 22 27.68 1.44 -0.97
N ASP A 23 26.82 0.93 -1.85
CA ASP A 23 25.57 0.23 -1.49
C ASP A 23 25.84 -0.98 -0.57
N MET A 24 26.92 -1.72 -0.78
CA MET A 24 27.33 -2.83 0.06
C MET A 24 27.90 -2.38 1.42
N ALA A 25 28.51 -1.21 1.50
CA ALA A 25 29.10 -0.68 2.73
C ALA A 25 28.09 0.02 3.64
N GLU A 26 27.04 0.61 3.07
CA GLU A 26 25.99 1.32 3.82
C GLU A 26 24.85 0.40 4.32
N GLY A 27 24.88 -0.89 3.97
CA GLY A 27 23.80 -1.85 4.22
C GLY A 27 22.61 -1.60 3.27
N PRO A 28 21.56 -2.42 3.30
CA PRO A 28 20.45 -2.28 2.37
C PRO A 28 19.58 -1.07 2.74
N ALA A 29 20.03 0.13 2.43
CA ALA A 29 19.13 1.26 2.32
C ALA A 29 18.09 0.91 1.25
N ARG A 30 16.81 0.92 1.62
CA ARG A 30 15.73 0.68 0.67
C ARG A 30 15.86 1.67 -0.48
N ARG A 31 16.07 1.14 -1.68
CA ARG A 31 16.19 1.95 -2.88
C ARG A 31 14.83 2.42 -3.36
N ASN A 32 13.82 1.54 -3.30
CA ASN A 32 12.46 1.89 -3.66
C ASN A 32 11.77 2.65 -2.52
N PHE A 33 11.39 3.90 -2.77
CA PHE A 33 10.62 4.71 -1.83
C PHE A 33 9.14 4.34 -1.79
N ILE A 34 8.63 3.64 -2.82
CA ILE A 34 7.24 3.20 -2.89
C ILE A 34 7.07 1.90 -2.11
N ARG A 35 6.17 1.91 -1.14
CA ARG A 35 5.79 0.68 -0.42
C ARG A 35 4.85 -0.16 -1.28
N ASN A 36 4.96 -1.49 -1.18
CA ASN A 36 4.09 -2.43 -1.89
C ASN A 36 4.07 -2.22 -3.41
N GLY A 37 5.19 -1.85 -4.03
CA GLY A 37 5.26 -1.58 -5.46
C GLY A 37 5.04 -2.81 -6.35
N ASP A 38 5.12 -4.02 -5.79
CA ASP A 38 4.78 -5.30 -6.43
C ASP A 38 3.38 -5.82 -6.04
N PHE A 39 2.63 -5.00 -5.30
CA PHE A 39 1.22 -5.23 -4.94
C PHE A 39 0.94 -6.55 -4.22
N GLN A 40 1.88 -7.05 -3.41
CA GLN A 40 1.69 -8.30 -2.66
C GLN A 40 0.79 -8.12 -1.43
N ILE A 41 0.73 -6.92 -0.85
CA ILE A 41 -0.01 -6.62 0.37
C ILE A 41 -1.37 -6.02 0.03
N ALA A 42 -2.43 -6.61 0.58
CA ALA A 42 -3.83 -6.20 0.34
C ALA A 42 -4.67 -6.40 1.62
N GLN A 43 -4.35 -5.65 2.69
CA GLN A 43 -4.95 -5.82 4.02
C GLN A 43 -6.45 -5.47 4.07
N ARG A 44 -6.92 -4.57 3.19
CA ARG A 44 -8.34 -4.18 3.06
C ARG A 44 -9.14 -5.04 2.10
N GLY A 45 -8.48 -5.99 1.44
CA GLY A 45 -9.06 -6.79 0.37
C GLY A 45 -8.38 -6.54 -0.98
N THR A 46 -8.71 -7.41 -1.94
CA THR A 46 -8.03 -7.49 -3.24
C THR A 46 -8.82 -6.82 -4.37
N SER A 47 -10.05 -6.35 -4.13
CA SER A 47 -10.88 -5.72 -5.17
C SER A 47 -11.77 -4.63 -4.58
N PHE A 48 -11.77 -3.47 -5.25
CA PHE A 48 -12.50 -2.25 -4.89
C PHE A 48 -13.30 -1.81 -6.11
N ALA A 49 -14.54 -2.30 -6.21
CA ALA A 49 -15.41 -2.05 -7.35
C ALA A 49 -16.30 -0.84 -7.14
N GLY A 50 -16.66 -0.16 -8.23
CA GLY A 50 -17.62 0.95 -8.22
C GLY A 50 -17.14 2.21 -7.52
N ILE A 51 -15.82 2.38 -7.35
CA ILE A 51 -15.26 3.52 -6.61
C ILE A 51 -15.29 4.80 -7.43
N THR A 52 -15.71 5.89 -6.79
CA THR A 52 -15.76 7.25 -7.36
C THR A 52 -15.07 8.28 -6.45
N ALA A 53 -15.08 8.06 -5.14
CA ALA A 53 -14.47 8.95 -4.15
C ALA A 53 -13.00 8.59 -3.87
N ALA A 54 -12.24 9.58 -3.39
CA ALA A 54 -10.85 9.36 -2.97
C ALA A 54 -10.78 8.37 -1.81
N GLN A 55 -9.96 7.32 -1.97
CA GLN A 55 -9.73 6.31 -0.93
C GLN A 55 -8.45 5.51 -1.17
N TYR A 56 -7.89 4.97 -0.11
CA TYR A 56 -6.88 3.94 -0.22
C TYR A 56 -7.53 2.62 -0.66
N THR A 57 -6.86 1.91 -1.56
CA THR A 57 -7.24 0.60 -2.08
C THR A 57 -6.27 -0.47 -1.57
N LEU A 58 -5.39 -1.00 -2.42
CA LEU A 58 -4.29 -1.83 -1.95
C LEU A 58 -3.36 -1.00 -1.05
N ASP A 59 -2.59 -1.66 -0.20
CA ASP A 59 -1.64 -0.98 0.67
C ASP A 59 -0.68 -0.09 -0.14
N GLY A 60 -0.62 1.18 0.23
CA GLY A 60 0.21 2.17 -0.46
C GLY A 60 -0.37 2.73 -1.76
N VAL A 61 -1.53 2.28 -2.22
CA VAL A 61 -2.19 2.76 -3.44
C VAL A 61 -3.37 3.65 -3.10
N LEU A 62 -3.27 4.93 -3.41
CA LEU A 62 -4.34 5.91 -3.25
C LEU A 62 -5.07 6.12 -4.59
N PHE A 63 -6.36 5.84 -4.62
CA PHE A 63 -7.25 6.30 -5.67
C PHE A 63 -7.72 7.72 -5.33
N PRO A 64 -7.47 8.73 -6.15
CA PRO A 64 -7.74 10.13 -5.79
C PRO A 64 -9.19 10.57 -5.97
N GLY A 65 -10.06 9.68 -6.45
CA GLY A 65 -11.43 9.99 -6.86
C GLY A 65 -11.53 10.33 -8.34
N SER A 66 -12.64 9.95 -8.96
CA SER A 66 -12.92 10.20 -10.38
C SER A 66 -14.43 10.25 -10.61
N ALA A 67 -14.86 11.06 -11.56
CA ALA A 67 -16.28 11.14 -11.98
C ALA A 67 -16.78 9.86 -12.67
N GLY A 68 -15.88 9.00 -13.17
CA GLY A 68 -16.24 7.70 -13.77
C GLY A 68 -16.34 6.59 -12.73
N THR A 69 -16.87 5.44 -13.13
CA THR A 69 -16.92 4.23 -12.28
C THR A 69 -15.66 3.43 -12.49
N ASN A 70 -14.90 3.22 -11.39
CA ASN A 70 -13.62 2.53 -11.45
C ASN A 70 -13.63 1.27 -10.59
N THR A 71 -12.81 0.32 -10.99
CA THR A 71 -12.46 -0.86 -10.18
C THR A 71 -10.95 -0.93 -10.09
N ILE A 72 -10.43 -1.06 -8.87
CA ILE A 72 -9.02 -1.30 -8.62
C ILE A 72 -8.89 -2.66 -7.98
N SER A 73 -8.07 -3.53 -8.54
CA SER A 73 -7.88 -4.89 -8.03
C SER A 73 -6.42 -5.32 -8.03
N GLN A 74 -6.11 -6.21 -7.10
CA GLN A 74 -4.90 -7.03 -7.11
C GLN A 74 -5.17 -8.26 -7.97
N GLU A 75 -4.36 -8.46 -8.98
CA GLU A 75 -4.45 -9.62 -9.87
C GLU A 75 -3.18 -10.46 -9.75
N ALA A 76 -3.31 -11.77 -9.94
CA ALA A 76 -2.18 -12.67 -9.91
C ALA A 76 -1.57 -12.85 -11.31
N PHE A 77 -0.26 -12.83 -11.40
CA PHE A 77 0.42 -13.30 -12.59
C PHE A 77 0.34 -14.84 -12.71
N THR A 78 0.29 -15.32 -13.94
CA THR A 78 0.51 -16.74 -14.21
C THR A 78 1.96 -17.09 -13.93
N VAL A 79 2.19 -18.17 -13.20
CA VAL A 79 3.55 -18.65 -12.89
C VAL A 79 4.31 -18.95 -14.19
N GLY A 80 5.55 -18.44 -14.29
CA GLY A 80 6.39 -18.61 -15.47
C GLY A 80 6.12 -17.62 -16.61
N GLN A 81 5.29 -16.59 -16.38
CA GLN A 81 5.13 -15.52 -17.35
C GLN A 81 6.47 -14.82 -17.64
N THR A 82 6.65 -14.32 -18.86
CA THR A 82 7.88 -13.67 -19.34
C THR A 82 7.71 -12.19 -19.68
N GLY A 83 6.48 -11.65 -19.57
CA GLY A 83 6.17 -10.26 -19.92
C GLY A 83 6.79 -9.25 -18.97
N VAL A 84 6.86 -9.58 -17.66
CA VAL A 84 7.53 -8.76 -16.63
C VAL A 84 8.66 -9.57 -16.01
N PRO A 85 9.91 -9.09 -16.02
CA PRO A 85 11.06 -9.80 -15.48
C PRO A 85 10.96 -10.09 -13.98
N GLY A 86 11.59 -11.17 -13.55
CA GLY A 86 11.72 -11.50 -12.11
C GLY A 86 10.51 -12.20 -11.51
N ASN A 87 9.58 -12.71 -12.34
CA ASN A 87 8.40 -13.48 -11.90
C ASN A 87 7.62 -12.81 -10.77
N PRO A 88 7.11 -11.58 -10.94
CA PRO A 88 6.24 -10.97 -9.93
C PRO A 88 5.03 -11.84 -9.67
N LYS A 89 4.56 -11.82 -8.42
CA LYS A 89 3.39 -12.61 -8.00
C LYS A 89 2.09 -11.91 -8.39
N ASN A 90 2.04 -10.58 -8.20
CA ASN A 90 0.85 -9.78 -8.37
C ASN A 90 1.10 -8.54 -9.24
N TYR A 91 0.01 -7.99 -9.75
CA TYR A 91 -0.03 -6.68 -10.40
C TYR A 91 -1.31 -5.94 -10.00
N LEU A 92 -1.28 -4.62 -10.15
CA LEU A 92 -2.44 -3.75 -9.99
C LEU A 92 -3.20 -3.67 -11.30
N ARG A 93 -4.51 -3.88 -11.28
CA ARG A 93 -5.41 -3.59 -12.39
C ARG A 93 -6.26 -2.39 -12.05
N VAL A 94 -6.30 -1.42 -12.96
CA VAL A 94 -7.17 -0.24 -12.87
C VAL A 94 -8.11 -0.28 -14.06
N GLN A 95 -9.38 -0.46 -13.80
CA GLN A 95 -10.40 -0.56 -14.82
C GLN A 95 -11.42 0.58 -14.65
N ARG A 96 -11.74 1.27 -15.72
CA ARG A 96 -12.86 2.22 -15.78
C ARG A 96 -13.95 1.66 -16.69
N THR A 97 -15.12 1.42 -16.13
CA THR A 97 -16.27 0.86 -16.84
C THR A 97 -17.28 1.91 -17.29
N VAL A 98 -17.30 3.08 -16.65
CA VAL A 98 -18.10 4.24 -17.05
C VAL A 98 -17.16 5.43 -17.22
N ALA A 99 -17.24 6.09 -18.39
CA ALA A 99 -16.38 7.22 -18.73
C ALA A 99 -16.47 8.37 -17.72
N ALA A 100 -15.36 9.07 -17.53
CA ALA A 100 -15.28 10.25 -16.67
C ALA A 100 -15.57 11.53 -17.46
N GLY A 101 -16.02 12.57 -16.76
CA GLY A 101 -16.29 13.89 -17.36
C GLY A 101 -15.07 14.82 -17.42
N ALA A 102 -13.96 14.48 -16.76
CA ALA A 102 -12.73 15.27 -16.68
C ALA A 102 -11.49 14.40 -16.57
N ALA A 103 -10.33 14.92 -16.97
CA ALA A 103 -9.04 14.26 -16.78
C ALA A 103 -8.78 14.00 -15.30
N ASN A 104 -8.29 12.81 -14.97
CA ASN A 104 -8.13 12.36 -13.60
C ASN A 104 -6.86 11.55 -13.42
N ASP A 105 -6.32 11.61 -12.22
CA ASP A 105 -5.31 10.66 -11.78
C ASP A 105 -5.92 9.26 -11.76
N LEU A 106 -5.17 8.27 -12.23
CA LEU A 106 -5.57 6.88 -12.10
C LEU A 106 -5.24 6.35 -10.72
N VAL A 107 -4.00 6.55 -10.30
CA VAL A 107 -3.47 6.12 -9.00
C VAL A 107 -2.34 7.03 -8.55
N ARG A 108 -2.14 7.12 -7.24
CA ARG A 108 -1.05 7.79 -6.54
C ARG A 108 -0.35 6.84 -5.60
N PHE A 109 0.96 7.05 -5.41
CA PHE A 109 1.80 6.27 -4.50
C PHE A 109 2.42 7.19 -3.43
N PRO A 110 1.71 7.47 -2.34
CA PRO A 110 2.18 8.40 -1.31
C PRO A 110 3.43 7.90 -0.59
N ILE A 111 4.43 8.77 -0.50
CA ILE A 111 5.74 8.53 0.11
C ILE A 111 5.92 9.51 1.27
N GLU A 112 6.18 8.95 2.45
CA GLU A 112 6.45 9.68 3.69
C GLU A 112 7.80 10.40 3.63
N PHE A 113 7.95 11.48 4.39
CA PHE A 113 9.18 12.27 4.51
C PHE A 113 9.66 12.88 3.19
N PRO A 114 8.84 13.68 2.51
CA PRO A 114 9.17 14.27 1.21
C PRO A 114 10.46 15.11 1.24
N ALA A 115 10.82 15.68 2.39
CA ALA A 115 12.04 16.45 2.56
C ALA A 115 13.32 15.67 2.23
N ARG A 116 13.32 14.34 2.35
CA ARG A 116 14.46 13.48 1.95
C ARG A 116 14.74 13.53 0.46
N LEU A 117 13.74 13.85 -0.34
CA LEU A 117 13.83 13.93 -1.80
C LEU A 117 14.06 15.36 -2.30
N SER A 118 14.08 16.36 -1.41
CA SER A 118 14.27 17.77 -1.75
C SER A 118 15.55 18.00 -2.57
N GLY A 119 15.39 18.53 -3.77
CA GLY A 119 16.49 18.81 -4.70
C GLY A 119 17.15 17.57 -5.30
N LYS A 120 16.62 16.37 -5.03
CA LYS A 120 17.18 15.13 -5.57
C LYS A 120 16.62 14.82 -6.95
N THR A 121 17.44 14.26 -7.81
CA THR A 121 16.98 13.66 -9.05
C THR A 121 16.50 12.24 -8.75
N VAL A 122 15.26 11.95 -9.14
CA VAL A 122 14.61 10.67 -8.92
C VAL A 122 14.10 10.10 -10.23
N THR A 123 14.03 8.78 -10.30
CA THR A 123 13.44 8.05 -11.43
C THR A 123 12.24 7.26 -10.95
N PHE A 124 11.08 7.53 -11.55
CA PHE A 124 9.83 6.78 -11.35
C PHE A 124 9.69 5.79 -12.49
N SER A 125 9.53 4.50 -12.18
CA SER A 125 9.42 3.44 -13.18
C SER A 125 8.38 2.40 -12.81
N PHE A 126 7.79 1.77 -13.84
CA PHE A 126 6.83 0.68 -13.69
C PHE A 126 6.63 -0.06 -15.00
N TRP A 127 6.15 -1.29 -14.93
CA TRP A 127 5.66 -2.04 -16.08
C TRP A 127 4.18 -1.80 -16.26
N ALA A 128 3.72 -1.61 -17.51
CA ALA A 128 2.30 -1.46 -17.80
C ALA A 128 1.90 -2.08 -19.12
N LYS A 129 0.61 -2.47 -19.21
CA LYS A 129 -0.08 -2.83 -20.45
C LYS A 129 -1.57 -2.45 -20.35
N VAL A 130 -2.25 -2.33 -21.48
CA VAL A 130 -3.72 -2.26 -21.56
C VAL A 130 -4.29 -3.58 -22.08
N ALA A 131 -5.56 -3.85 -21.77
CA ALA A 131 -6.24 -5.06 -22.25
C ALA A 131 -6.51 -5.00 -23.76
N SER A 132 -6.74 -3.79 -24.32
CA SER A 132 -6.98 -3.57 -25.75
C SER A 132 -6.60 -2.14 -26.18
N GLY A 133 -6.22 -1.98 -27.43
CA GLY A 133 -5.86 -0.69 -28.01
C GLY A 133 -4.62 -0.07 -27.42
N THR A 134 -4.66 1.24 -27.21
CA THR A 134 -3.57 2.01 -26.57
C THR A 134 -4.15 3.03 -25.60
N LYS A 135 -3.35 3.47 -24.63
CA LYS A 135 -3.72 4.52 -23.67
C LYS A 135 -2.57 5.50 -23.48
N ALA A 136 -2.83 6.78 -23.76
CA ALA A 136 -1.90 7.86 -23.45
C ALA A 136 -2.03 8.26 -21.98
N LEU A 137 -0.91 8.33 -21.27
CA LEU A 137 -0.81 8.69 -19.87
C LEU A 137 0.29 9.73 -19.67
N THR A 138 0.12 10.54 -18.63
CA THR A 138 1.12 11.49 -18.16
C THR A 138 1.65 11.03 -16.81
N LEU A 139 2.94 11.19 -16.60
CA LEU A 139 3.62 10.85 -15.36
C LEU A 139 4.11 12.13 -14.70
N ASP A 140 3.79 12.29 -13.45
CA ASP A 140 4.28 13.38 -12.61
C ASP A 140 4.20 12.99 -11.13
N TRP A 141 4.38 13.95 -10.21
CA TRP A 141 4.12 13.76 -8.79
C TRP A 141 3.38 14.95 -8.20
N VAL A 142 2.67 14.68 -7.14
CA VAL A 142 1.92 15.67 -6.37
C VAL A 142 2.52 15.80 -4.99
N PHE A 143 2.57 17.03 -4.51
CA PHE A 143 2.93 17.36 -3.14
C PHE A 143 1.68 17.59 -2.28
N SER A 144 1.70 17.12 -1.05
CA SER A 144 0.70 17.42 -0.04
C SER A 144 1.39 17.82 1.26
N GLY A 145 0.94 18.92 1.86
CA GLY A 145 1.53 19.45 3.09
C GLY A 145 2.99 19.90 2.97
N VAL A 146 3.43 20.30 1.79
CA VAL A 146 4.82 20.70 1.45
C VAL A 146 4.84 22.14 0.96
N THR A 147 5.92 22.85 1.21
CA THR A 147 6.16 24.19 0.64
C THR A 147 7.43 24.17 -0.21
N PRO A 148 7.43 24.67 -1.45
CA PRO A 148 6.26 25.09 -2.22
C PRO A 148 5.35 23.89 -2.52
N GLY A 149 4.04 24.11 -2.44
CA GLY A 149 3.00 23.10 -2.74
C GLY A 149 2.67 23.00 -4.24
N ALA A 150 3.54 23.48 -5.09
CA ALA A 150 3.26 23.54 -6.52
C ALA A 150 3.29 22.14 -7.16
N TYR A 151 2.41 21.96 -8.14
CA TYR A 151 2.54 20.87 -9.11
C TYR A 151 3.69 21.23 -10.06
N PRO A 152 4.76 20.46 -10.08
CA PRO A 152 5.88 20.77 -10.99
C PRO A 152 5.54 20.59 -12.48
N GLY A 153 4.31 20.17 -12.80
CA GLY A 153 3.87 19.88 -14.16
C GLY A 153 4.17 18.45 -14.59
N SER A 154 3.92 18.15 -15.86
CA SER A 154 4.19 16.84 -16.44
C SER A 154 5.70 16.59 -16.54
N HIS A 155 6.18 15.47 -16.02
CA HIS A 155 7.56 15.02 -16.18
C HIS A 155 7.75 14.14 -17.41
N GLY A 156 6.65 13.58 -17.96
CA GLY A 156 6.70 12.78 -19.18
C GLY A 156 5.33 12.26 -19.59
N SER A 157 5.20 11.97 -20.88
CA SER A 157 4.01 11.33 -21.46
C SER A 157 4.41 9.98 -22.06
N ILE A 158 3.57 8.98 -21.87
CA ILE A 158 3.78 7.62 -22.36
C ILE A 158 2.53 7.13 -23.12
N THR A 159 2.72 6.17 -24.01
CA THR A 159 1.62 5.43 -24.64
C THR A 159 1.74 3.96 -24.26
N VAL A 160 0.78 3.48 -23.46
CA VAL A 160 0.70 2.08 -23.04
C VAL A 160 -0.02 1.28 -24.13
N THR A 161 0.56 0.12 -24.47
CA THR A 161 0.04 -0.81 -25.49
C THR A 161 -0.42 -2.12 -24.83
N THR A 162 -0.85 -3.09 -25.59
CA THR A 162 -1.28 -4.41 -25.09
C THR A 162 -0.14 -5.31 -24.61
N THR A 163 1.11 -4.90 -24.82
CA THR A 163 2.31 -5.63 -24.41
C THR A 163 2.88 -5.02 -23.14
N TRP A 164 3.28 -5.84 -22.17
CA TRP A 164 4.01 -5.37 -21.00
C TRP A 164 5.27 -4.61 -21.42
N THR A 165 5.36 -3.35 -21.05
CA THR A 165 6.48 -2.47 -21.39
C THR A 165 6.91 -1.72 -20.13
N LEU A 166 8.23 -1.60 -19.92
CA LEU A 166 8.79 -0.77 -18.86
C LEU A 166 8.73 0.70 -19.29
N PHE A 167 8.14 1.52 -18.45
CA PHE A 167 8.11 2.97 -18.58
C PHE A 167 8.88 3.61 -17.44
N SER A 168 9.56 4.71 -17.72
CA SER A 168 10.24 5.49 -16.71
C SER A 168 10.24 6.97 -17.05
N VAL A 169 10.31 7.80 -16.01
CA VAL A 169 10.49 9.23 -16.10
C VAL A 169 11.48 9.67 -15.01
N THR A 170 12.44 10.50 -15.39
CA THR A 170 13.44 11.05 -14.48
C THR A 170 13.28 12.56 -14.40
N ALA A 171 13.19 13.07 -13.18
CA ALA A 171 13.16 14.52 -12.95
C ALA A 171 13.68 14.86 -11.56
N THR A 172 14.00 16.12 -11.35
CA THR A 172 14.46 16.64 -10.07
C THR A 172 13.24 17.06 -9.23
N VAL A 173 13.18 16.57 -7.99
CA VAL A 173 12.20 17.04 -7.01
C VAL A 173 12.55 18.47 -6.61
N GLU A 174 11.57 19.35 -6.63
CA GLU A 174 11.79 20.75 -6.25
C GLU A 174 12.30 20.88 -4.82
N ALA A 175 13.02 21.97 -4.56
CA ALA A 175 13.53 22.25 -3.23
C ALA A 175 12.38 22.48 -2.25
N ILE A 176 12.29 21.63 -1.23
CA ILE A 176 11.26 21.67 -0.19
C ILE A 176 11.76 22.51 0.98
N THR A 177 11.05 23.57 1.32
CA THR A 177 11.44 24.52 2.37
C THR A 177 10.68 24.31 3.68
N ALA A 178 9.48 23.71 3.63
CA ALA A 178 8.71 23.37 4.83
C ALA A 178 7.82 22.15 4.59
N VAL A 179 7.52 21.41 5.64
CA VAL A 179 6.61 20.26 5.63
C VAL A 179 5.69 20.27 6.85
N THR A 180 4.44 19.84 6.68
CA THR A 180 3.51 19.57 7.78
C THR A 180 3.66 18.14 8.30
N ALA A 181 2.97 17.81 9.40
CA ALA A 181 3.08 16.50 10.05
C ALA A 181 2.68 15.30 9.15
N ASN A 182 1.78 15.51 8.19
CA ASN A 182 1.28 14.47 7.28
C ASN A 182 1.68 14.74 5.83
N ALA A 183 2.79 15.47 5.63
CA ALA A 183 3.28 15.77 4.30
C ALA A 183 3.72 14.51 3.55
N TYR A 184 3.45 14.48 2.24
CA TYR A 184 3.92 13.44 1.35
C TYR A 184 4.23 13.99 -0.05
N ILE A 185 5.06 13.28 -0.78
CA ILE A 185 5.15 13.32 -2.24
C ILE A 185 4.52 12.04 -2.78
N ALA A 186 3.75 12.12 -3.85
CA ALA A 186 3.17 10.95 -4.47
C ALA A 186 3.41 10.98 -5.99
N PRO A 187 4.28 10.10 -6.50
CA PRO A 187 4.26 9.76 -7.93
C PRO A 187 2.86 9.32 -8.32
N ARG A 188 2.41 9.78 -9.48
CA ARG A 188 1.08 9.46 -9.98
C ARG A 188 1.08 9.16 -11.47
N ILE A 189 0.10 8.38 -11.87
CA ILE A 189 -0.21 8.06 -13.26
C ILE A 189 -1.51 8.77 -13.59
N VAL A 190 -1.46 9.65 -14.58
CA VAL A 190 -2.57 10.56 -14.93
C VAL A 190 -3.07 10.25 -16.34
N GLU A 191 -4.36 10.28 -16.51
CA GLU A 191 -5.00 10.22 -17.82
C GLU A 191 -4.89 11.57 -18.53
N SER A 192 -4.17 11.63 -19.64
CA SER A 192 -3.85 12.90 -20.29
C SER A 192 -5.00 13.50 -21.12
N THR A 193 -5.72 12.70 -21.88
CA THR A 193 -6.70 13.24 -22.86
C THR A 193 -7.94 12.40 -23.09
N SER A 194 -7.91 11.09 -22.90
CA SER A 194 -9.04 10.21 -23.20
C SER A 194 -9.79 9.81 -21.94
N LEU A 195 -10.99 10.32 -21.77
CA LEU A 195 -11.85 10.13 -20.60
C LEU A 195 -12.74 8.88 -20.71
N GLY A 196 -12.54 8.08 -21.74
CA GLY A 196 -13.28 6.86 -22.01
C GLY A 196 -13.03 5.73 -21.03
N THR A 197 -13.64 4.60 -21.31
CA THR A 197 -13.39 3.34 -20.61
C THR A 197 -12.00 2.82 -20.94
N PHE A 198 -11.37 2.14 -19.98
CA PHE A 198 -10.07 1.50 -20.18
C PHE A 198 -9.87 0.36 -19.18
N ASP A 199 -8.86 -0.45 -19.42
CA ASP A 199 -8.41 -1.52 -18.55
C ASP A 199 -6.88 -1.59 -18.64
N ILE A 200 -6.22 -1.12 -17.59
CA ILE A 200 -4.75 -1.04 -17.51
C ILE A 200 -4.24 -1.92 -16.37
N SER A 201 -3.17 -2.64 -16.66
CA SER A 201 -2.41 -3.43 -15.69
C SER A 201 -1.07 -2.78 -15.44
N ILE A 202 -0.65 -2.69 -14.17
CA ILE A 202 0.56 -2.02 -13.69
C ILE A 202 1.32 -2.96 -12.75
N ALA A 203 2.63 -3.09 -12.92
CA ALA A 203 3.45 -3.97 -12.08
C ALA A 203 4.80 -3.32 -11.75
N ASP A 204 5.42 -3.78 -10.66
CA ASP A 204 6.78 -3.42 -10.25
C ASP A 204 7.03 -1.90 -10.24
N VAL A 205 6.22 -1.18 -9.45
CA VAL A 205 6.28 0.29 -9.34
C VAL A 205 7.40 0.72 -8.41
N GLN A 206 8.30 1.54 -8.89
CA GLN A 206 9.48 2.00 -8.15
C GLN A 206 9.72 3.49 -8.34
N LEU A 207 10.03 4.18 -7.24
CA LEU A 207 10.68 5.48 -7.23
C LEU A 207 12.01 5.33 -6.52
N GLU A 208 13.08 5.74 -7.19
CA GLU A 208 14.44 5.65 -6.66
C GLU A 208 15.24 6.93 -6.93
N GLU A 209 16.24 7.20 -6.11
CA GLU A 209 17.18 8.28 -6.37
C GLU A 209 18.15 7.85 -7.48
N GLY A 210 18.32 8.68 -8.50
CA GLY A 210 19.19 8.40 -9.63
C GLY A 210 18.64 8.88 -10.95
N LEU A 211 19.43 8.71 -12.02
CA LEU A 211 19.16 9.19 -13.38
C LEU A 211 18.51 8.13 -14.28
N GLU A 212 18.52 6.88 -13.87
CA GLU A 212 18.06 5.75 -14.67
C GLU A 212 17.24 4.77 -13.83
N ALA A 213 16.25 4.14 -14.44
CA ALA A 213 15.49 3.08 -13.83
C ALA A 213 16.37 1.82 -13.66
N THR A 214 16.49 1.35 -12.43
CA THR A 214 17.19 0.10 -12.15
C THR A 214 16.20 -1.07 -12.07
N ARG A 215 16.72 -2.29 -11.89
CA ARG A 215 15.86 -3.44 -11.67
C ARG A 215 15.03 -3.24 -10.41
N PHE A 216 13.73 -3.61 -10.48
CA PHE A 216 12.81 -3.50 -9.35
C PHE A 216 13.38 -4.16 -8.09
N GLU A 217 13.37 -3.42 -6.98
CA GLU A 217 13.80 -3.90 -5.67
C GLU A 217 12.75 -4.80 -5.04
N ARG A 218 13.05 -6.09 -4.96
CA ARG A 218 12.17 -7.06 -4.29
C ARG A 218 12.53 -7.21 -2.83
N LEU A 219 11.61 -6.80 -1.97
CA LEU A 219 11.68 -7.09 -0.55
C LEU A 219 11.02 -8.43 -0.26
N ASN A 220 11.41 -9.11 0.80
CA ASN A 220 10.66 -10.27 1.25
C ASN A 220 9.29 -9.86 1.82
N PHE A 221 8.36 -10.82 1.91
CA PHE A 221 6.99 -10.56 2.33
C PHE A 221 6.90 -9.92 3.72
N GLU A 222 7.71 -10.41 4.67
CA GLU A 222 7.71 -9.93 6.06
C GLU A 222 8.12 -8.44 6.14
N GLN A 223 9.17 -8.05 5.43
CA GLN A 223 9.62 -6.65 5.37
C GLN A 223 8.56 -5.74 4.75
N GLN A 224 7.85 -6.20 3.73
CA GLN A 224 6.76 -5.45 3.12
C GLN A 224 5.56 -5.34 4.06
N MET A 225 5.21 -6.43 4.75
CA MET A 225 4.11 -6.46 5.71
C MET A 225 4.39 -5.52 6.89
N ASP A 226 5.58 -5.55 7.48
CA ASP A 226 5.97 -4.63 8.55
C ASP A 226 5.86 -3.17 8.11
N TRP A 227 6.30 -2.88 6.88
CA TRP A 227 6.19 -1.54 6.33
C TRP A 227 4.73 -1.14 6.06
N ALA A 228 3.89 -2.05 5.57
CA ALA A 228 2.46 -1.81 5.37
C ALA A 228 1.74 -1.61 6.72
N GLN A 229 2.03 -2.44 7.71
CA GLN A 229 1.46 -2.37 9.07
C GLN A 229 1.77 -1.04 9.79
N ARG A 230 2.87 -0.39 9.45
CA ARG A 230 3.18 0.96 9.97
C ARG A 230 2.14 2.01 9.53
N PHE A 231 1.53 1.84 8.38
CA PHE A 231 0.52 2.77 7.83
C PHE A 231 -0.91 2.28 8.03
N LEU A 232 -1.09 0.97 8.07
CA LEU A 232 -2.39 0.32 8.25
C LEU A 232 -2.23 -0.88 9.19
N PRO A 233 -2.12 -0.65 10.52
CA PRO A 233 -2.10 -1.77 11.45
C PRO A 233 -3.34 -2.63 11.31
N GLY A 234 -3.17 -3.94 11.24
CA GLY A 234 -4.32 -4.83 11.07
C GLY A 234 -3.97 -6.29 11.28
N ILE A 235 -5.01 -7.10 11.38
CA ILE A 235 -4.94 -8.55 11.52
C ILE A 235 -5.90 -9.15 10.51
N ALA A 236 -5.39 -10.03 9.66
CA ALA A 236 -6.21 -10.90 8.81
C ALA A 236 -6.29 -12.29 9.43
N SER A 237 -7.45 -12.92 9.30
CA SER A 237 -7.65 -14.27 9.82
C SER A 237 -6.83 -15.29 9.02
N LEU A 238 -6.15 -16.17 9.73
CA LEU A 238 -5.50 -17.36 9.15
C LEU A 238 -6.38 -18.62 9.27
N GLY A 239 -7.60 -18.46 9.77
CA GLY A 239 -8.55 -19.54 10.00
C GLY A 239 -9.58 -19.18 11.07
N THR A 240 -10.47 -20.09 11.40
CA THR A 240 -11.40 -19.94 12.53
C THR A 240 -10.63 -20.00 13.86
N ASN A 241 -11.14 -19.30 14.88
CA ASN A 241 -10.55 -19.20 16.22
C ASN A 241 -9.19 -18.49 16.30
N HIS A 242 -8.88 -17.61 15.33
CA HIS A 242 -7.66 -16.79 15.35
C HIS A 242 -7.84 -15.63 16.35
N PRO A 243 -7.09 -15.59 17.49
CA PRO A 243 -7.22 -14.53 18.48
C PRO A 243 -6.76 -13.19 17.93
N ILE A 244 -7.45 -12.11 18.31
CA ILE A 244 -7.09 -10.74 17.90
C ILE A 244 -6.81 -9.82 19.08
N GLY A 245 -7.38 -10.11 20.25
CA GLY A 245 -7.18 -9.29 21.41
C GLY A 245 -7.99 -9.76 22.60
N SER A 246 -7.73 -9.15 23.75
CA SER A 246 -8.44 -9.44 24.99
C SER A 246 -8.92 -8.16 25.68
N GLY A 247 -9.86 -8.32 26.58
CA GLY A 247 -10.45 -7.20 27.28
C GLY A 247 -11.45 -7.61 28.37
N MET A 248 -12.51 -6.85 28.50
CA MET A 248 -13.51 -7.06 29.56
C MET A 248 -14.93 -6.83 29.01
N ASN A 249 -15.86 -7.58 29.52
CA ASN A 249 -17.28 -7.40 29.28
C ASN A 249 -17.79 -6.18 30.06
N PHE A 250 -18.17 -5.16 29.33
CA PHE A 250 -18.69 -3.93 29.89
C PHE A 250 -20.16 -4.05 30.33
N SER A 251 -20.91 -4.89 29.64
CA SER A 251 -22.29 -5.25 29.96
C SER A 251 -22.57 -6.70 29.54
N THR A 252 -23.84 -7.12 29.64
CA THR A 252 -24.27 -8.45 29.18
C THR A 252 -24.30 -8.61 27.64
N THR A 253 -24.08 -7.50 26.93
CA THR A 253 -24.11 -7.46 25.43
C THR A 253 -22.93 -6.73 24.81
N GLN A 254 -22.02 -6.18 25.58
CA GLN A 254 -20.90 -5.41 25.06
C GLN A 254 -19.56 -5.74 25.75
N SER A 255 -18.51 -5.82 24.95
CA SER A 255 -17.13 -5.96 25.43
C SER A 255 -16.26 -4.84 24.91
N LYS A 256 -15.24 -4.46 25.68
CA LYS A 256 -14.13 -3.62 25.25
C LYS A 256 -12.89 -4.47 25.13
N VAL A 257 -12.25 -4.39 23.97
CA VAL A 257 -11.11 -5.24 23.61
C VAL A 257 -9.94 -4.38 23.17
N ILE A 258 -8.76 -4.64 23.70
CA ILE A 258 -7.51 -4.05 23.24
C ILE A 258 -6.90 -4.99 22.19
N VAL A 259 -6.65 -4.43 21.01
CA VAL A 259 -6.01 -5.13 19.88
C VAL A 259 -4.60 -4.57 19.73
N PRO A 260 -3.56 -5.35 20.06
CA PRO A 260 -2.18 -4.92 19.90
C PRO A 260 -1.77 -4.90 18.42
N PHE A 261 -0.86 -3.99 18.06
CA PHE A 261 -0.30 -3.93 16.71
C PHE A 261 1.03 -4.68 16.66
N THR A 262 1.28 -5.39 15.55
CA THR A 262 2.54 -6.09 15.30
C THR A 262 3.68 -5.13 14.97
N ALA A 263 3.37 -4.06 14.24
CA ALA A 263 4.29 -2.96 13.96
C ALA A 263 3.74 -1.65 14.54
N ARG A 264 4.63 -0.77 15.00
CA ARG A 264 4.22 0.54 15.50
C ARG A 264 3.65 1.40 14.36
N ALA A 265 2.41 1.86 14.50
CA ALA A 265 1.77 2.75 13.54
C ALA A 265 2.52 4.09 13.42
N ARG A 266 2.51 4.68 12.24
CA ARG A 266 3.11 5.98 11.92
C ARG A 266 2.50 7.13 12.75
N ALA A 267 1.20 7.10 12.91
CA ALA A 267 0.41 8.04 13.69
C ALA A 267 -0.62 7.28 14.54
N ALA A 268 -1.21 7.94 15.50
CA ALA A 268 -2.32 7.38 16.27
C ALA A 268 -3.48 7.04 15.32
N VAL A 269 -4.00 5.82 15.45
CA VAL A 269 -5.15 5.39 14.66
C VAL A 269 -6.42 6.08 15.13
N THR A 270 -7.34 6.35 14.20
CA THR A 270 -8.57 7.12 14.46
C THR A 270 -9.84 6.40 14.06
N GLY A 271 -9.74 5.19 13.49
CA GLY A 271 -10.88 4.41 13.04
C GLY A 271 -10.53 2.95 12.78
N ILE A 272 -11.52 2.18 12.35
CA ILE A 272 -11.36 0.78 11.92
C ILE A 272 -12.13 0.52 10.63
N ALA A 273 -11.68 -0.50 9.89
CA ALA A 273 -12.49 -1.21 8.92
C ALA A 273 -12.43 -2.71 9.23
N VAL A 274 -13.58 -3.38 9.15
CA VAL A 274 -13.72 -4.81 9.40
C VAL A 274 -14.41 -5.48 8.22
N SER A 275 -14.08 -6.73 7.95
CA SER A 275 -14.73 -7.52 6.89
C SER A 275 -16.23 -7.68 7.12
N SER A 276 -16.61 -8.01 8.34
CA SER A 276 -17.99 -8.07 8.87
C SER A 276 -17.89 -8.18 10.40
N ALA A 277 -18.83 -7.58 11.12
CA ALA A 277 -18.94 -7.78 12.56
C ALA A 277 -19.16 -9.28 12.89
N SER A 278 -19.95 -9.98 12.09
CA SER A 278 -20.25 -11.42 12.25
C SER A 278 -19.05 -12.34 12.04
N HIS A 279 -17.94 -11.84 11.47
CA HIS A 279 -16.69 -12.59 11.36
C HIS A 279 -15.86 -12.59 12.66
N LEU A 280 -16.32 -11.85 13.68
CA LEU A 280 -15.71 -11.80 14.99
C LEU A 280 -16.64 -12.47 16.02
N SER A 281 -16.03 -13.08 17.01
CA SER A 281 -16.70 -13.61 18.20
C SER A 281 -15.96 -13.17 19.46
N VAL A 282 -16.71 -13.10 20.54
CA VAL A 282 -16.17 -12.90 21.89
C VAL A 282 -16.49 -14.10 22.76
N LEU A 283 -15.59 -14.41 23.67
CA LEU A 283 -15.69 -15.50 24.63
C LEU A 283 -15.39 -14.96 26.02
N ASP A 284 -16.32 -15.08 26.95
CA ASP A 284 -16.01 -14.83 28.37
C ASP A 284 -15.56 -16.12 29.09
N SER A 285 -15.07 -15.98 30.31
CA SER A 285 -14.54 -17.11 31.07
C SER A 285 -15.63 -18.11 31.41
N GLY A 286 -15.70 -19.22 30.67
CA GLY A 286 -16.60 -20.35 30.92
C GLY A 286 -17.86 -20.39 30.10
N ALA A 287 -18.09 -19.44 29.18
CA ALA A 287 -19.21 -19.41 28.25
C ALA A 287 -18.83 -19.92 26.86
N SER A 288 -19.86 -20.20 26.05
CA SER A 288 -19.67 -20.42 24.63
C SER A 288 -19.32 -19.13 23.90
N ALA A 289 -18.58 -19.24 22.81
CA ALA A 289 -18.30 -18.11 21.94
C ALA A 289 -19.57 -17.51 21.35
N VAL A 290 -19.71 -16.19 21.40
CA VAL A 290 -20.87 -15.46 20.86
C VAL A 290 -20.41 -14.58 19.69
N ALA A 291 -21.07 -14.72 18.53
CA ALA A 291 -20.77 -13.92 17.36
C ALA A 291 -21.14 -12.44 17.58
N CYS A 292 -20.29 -11.55 17.10
CA CYS A 292 -20.54 -10.11 17.18
C CYS A 292 -21.61 -9.69 16.15
N SER A 293 -22.49 -8.79 16.56
CA SER A 293 -23.44 -8.08 15.69
C SER A 293 -22.97 -6.67 15.36
N GLY A 294 -21.99 -6.14 16.09
CA GLY A 294 -21.39 -4.83 15.86
C GLY A 294 -19.97 -4.75 16.39
N VAL A 295 -19.14 -3.96 15.70
CA VAL A 295 -17.77 -3.63 16.11
C VAL A 295 -17.54 -2.16 15.81
N VAL A 296 -17.11 -1.40 16.80
CA VAL A 296 -16.84 0.04 16.67
C VAL A 296 -15.48 0.39 17.26
N PHE A 297 -14.83 1.38 16.66
CA PHE A 297 -13.61 1.97 17.18
C PHE A 297 -13.91 2.86 18.39
N ASN A 298 -13.17 2.74 19.47
CA ASN A 298 -13.27 3.64 20.62
C ASN A 298 -12.14 4.65 20.65
N ARG A 299 -10.90 4.17 20.66
CA ARG A 299 -9.69 4.98 20.73
C ARG A 299 -8.49 4.16 20.31
N GLY A 300 -7.40 4.83 19.99
CA GLY A 300 -6.15 4.13 19.65
C GLY A 300 -4.93 5.02 19.75
N GLY A 301 -3.80 4.37 19.78
CA GLY A 301 -2.47 4.97 19.78
C GLY A 301 -1.68 4.48 18.58
N THR A 302 -0.35 4.47 18.76
CA THR A 302 0.58 3.96 17.75
C THR A 302 0.92 2.48 17.96
N SER A 303 0.52 1.86 19.07
CA SER A 303 0.87 0.47 19.44
C SER A 303 -0.34 -0.44 19.63
N CYS A 304 -1.52 0.12 19.79
CA CYS A 304 -2.76 -0.64 19.96
C CYS A 304 -3.98 0.21 19.61
N GLY A 305 -5.11 -0.47 19.35
CA GLY A 305 -6.44 0.13 19.27
C GLY A 305 -7.41 -0.54 20.24
N GLU A 306 -8.36 0.22 20.78
CA GLU A 306 -9.49 -0.28 21.56
C GLU A 306 -10.74 -0.30 20.69
N ILE A 307 -11.41 -1.42 20.66
CA ILE A 307 -12.70 -1.61 19.99
C ILE A 307 -13.78 -1.99 21.01
N SER A 308 -15.01 -1.61 20.73
CA SER A 308 -16.19 -2.20 21.38
C SER A 308 -16.84 -3.20 20.44
N THR A 309 -17.12 -4.38 20.97
CA THR A 309 -17.93 -5.39 20.28
C THR A 309 -19.32 -5.46 20.88
N THR A 310 -20.33 -5.70 20.07
CA THR A 310 -21.71 -5.90 20.49
C THR A 310 -22.15 -7.30 20.10
N VAL A 311 -22.81 -7.99 21.01
CA VAL A 311 -23.44 -9.31 20.79
C VAL A 311 -24.92 -9.26 21.19
N ALA A 312 -25.71 -10.23 20.76
CA ALA A 312 -27.14 -10.29 21.09
C ALA A 312 -27.39 -10.50 22.61
N SER A 313 -26.63 -11.40 23.24
CA SER A 313 -26.70 -11.72 24.67
C SER A 313 -25.57 -12.71 25.03
N GLY A 314 -25.48 -13.10 26.29
CA GLY A 314 -24.65 -14.23 26.75
C GLY A 314 -23.31 -13.83 27.35
N LEU A 315 -23.03 -12.55 27.56
CA LEU A 315 -21.85 -12.09 28.30
C LEU A 315 -22.19 -11.88 29.78
N THR A 316 -21.18 -12.05 30.62
CA THR A 316 -21.24 -11.73 32.05
C THR A 316 -20.48 -10.42 32.28
N GLN A 317 -21.19 -9.40 32.76
CA GLN A 317 -20.58 -8.09 33.07
C GLN A 317 -19.43 -8.23 34.08
N GLY A 318 -18.31 -7.58 33.81
CA GLY A 318 -17.11 -7.58 34.66
C GLY A 318 -16.18 -8.78 34.42
N TYR A 319 -16.57 -9.75 33.59
CA TYR A 319 -15.66 -10.86 33.24
C TYR A 319 -14.67 -10.46 32.16
N GLY A 320 -13.50 -11.10 32.19
CA GLY A 320 -12.53 -11.03 31.10
C GLY A 320 -13.08 -11.64 29.81
N THR A 321 -12.69 -11.12 28.67
CA THR A 321 -13.11 -11.61 27.36
C THR A 321 -11.93 -11.75 26.40
N ASN A 322 -12.01 -12.72 25.51
CA ASN A 322 -11.13 -12.83 24.34
C ASN A 322 -11.95 -12.58 23.08
N CYS A 323 -11.39 -11.81 22.16
CA CYS A 323 -11.95 -11.60 20.84
C CYS A 323 -11.13 -12.35 19.80
N PHE A 324 -11.79 -13.00 18.85
CA PHE A 324 -11.16 -13.81 17.83
C PHE A 324 -11.99 -13.83 16.55
N PHE A 325 -11.36 -14.21 15.43
CA PHE A 325 -12.08 -14.47 14.19
C PHE A 325 -12.75 -15.83 14.23
N ASN A 326 -14.03 -15.88 13.87
CA ASN A 326 -14.79 -17.12 13.63
C ASN A 326 -14.92 -17.46 12.14
N SER A 327 -14.31 -16.67 11.25
CA SER A 327 -14.31 -16.83 9.81
C SER A 327 -12.89 -16.70 9.25
N ALA A 328 -12.54 -17.57 8.30
CA ALA A 328 -11.26 -17.50 7.59
C ALA A 328 -11.14 -16.25 6.69
N SER A 329 -12.25 -15.60 6.36
CA SER A 329 -12.28 -14.35 5.59
C SER A 329 -12.33 -13.09 6.47
N GLY A 330 -12.10 -13.24 7.78
CA GLY A 330 -12.11 -12.14 8.73
C GLY A 330 -10.88 -11.24 8.59
N TYR A 331 -11.08 -9.93 8.71
CA TYR A 331 -10.00 -8.98 8.93
C TYR A 331 -10.49 -7.81 9.79
N ILE A 332 -9.56 -7.20 10.48
CA ILE A 332 -9.69 -5.89 11.13
C ILE A 332 -8.47 -5.07 10.80
N VAL A 333 -8.64 -3.85 10.32
CA VAL A 333 -7.57 -2.88 10.10
C VAL A 333 -7.90 -1.57 10.78
N PHE A 334 -6.86 -0.89 11.30
CA PHE A 334 -6.99 0.38 12.01
C PHE A 334 -6.54 1.51 11.08
N THR A 335 -7.45 2.45 10.83
CA THR A 335 -7.27 3.55 9.88
C THR A 335 -6.81 4.84 10.58
N GLY A 336 -6.35 5.82 9.78
CA GLY A 336 -5.91 7.13 10.27
C GLY A 336 -4.39 7.28 10.40
N ALA A 337 -3.62 6.19 10.23
CA ALA A 337 -2.16 6.27 10.19
C ALA A 337 -1.61 6.38 8.74
N GLU A 338 -2.46 6.39 7.73
CA GLU A 338 -2.07 6.63 6.34
C GLU A 338 -1.78 8.10 6.05
N LEU A 339 -1.20 8.40 4.88
CA LEU A 339 -0.79 9.76 4.46
C LEU A 339 -1.92 10.52 3.78
#